data_a006ed16293b92dfc58cdd40fadc9c72
#
_entry.id   a006ed16293b92dfc58cdd40fadc9c72
#
_cell.length_a   1.000
_cell.length_b   1.000
_cell.length_c   1.000
_cell.angle_alpha   90.00
_cell.angle_beta   90.00
_cell.angle_gamma   90.00
#
_symmetry.space_group_name_H-M   'P 1'
#
loop_
_entity.id
_entity.type
_entity.pdbx_description
1 polymer ?
#
loop_
_entity_poly.entity_id
_entity_poly.type
_entity_poly.pdbx_seq_one_letter_code
_entity_poly.pdbx_strand_id
1 'polypeptide(L)'
;MNEFFKKLFKSKEPSNEITESKPIVKLSIDDAFVHNFISKGGKFLYCISEKEIINNLNQIISENNWEVITCYDKQLINFLKKSNVKFQLEVDYKKPFFTSCEHLISDNGDILFSSNQLSTHKIASLTDNFIVFAKTSQFVRNTGEGLTGIKTNCKSGSIPTNISAVKKYNIEEDNDNFLNYGNNNSKNLYLLLLEDL
;
A
#
# COMPACT_ATOMS: atom_id res chain seq x y z
N MET A 1 -13.46 14.70 6.49
CA MET A 1 -12.77 13.62 7.24
C MET A 1 -13.81 12.71 7.84
N ASN A 2 -13.91 11.49 7.35
CA ASN A 2 -15.00 10.56 7.67
C ASN A 2 -14.91 10.14 9.16
N GLU A 3 -16.04 10.02 9.85
CA GLU A 3 -16.07 9.67 11.29
C GLU A 3 -15.43 8.31 11.62
N PHE A 4 -15.33 7.44 10.62
CA PHE A 4 -14.72 6.13 10.73
C PHE A 4 -13.22 6.22 11.06
N PHE A 5 -12.46 7.10 10.40
CA PHE A 5 -11.03 7.27 10.68
C PHE A 5 -10.76 7.79 12.09
N LYS A 6 -11.67 8.61 12.65
CA LYS A 6 -11.57 9.04 14.05
C LYS A 6 -11.78 7.91 15.06
N LYS A 7 -12.55 6.86 14.69
CA LYS A 7 -12.79 5.69 15.56
C LYS A 7 -11.65 4.67 15.54
N LEU A 8 -10.93 4.52 14.43
CA LEU A 8 -9.80 3.59 14.31
C LEU A 8 -8.62 3.95 15.24
N PHE A 9 -8.46 5.23 15.57
CA PHE A 9 -7.35 5.73 16.41
C PHE A 9 -7.74 5.99 17.86
N LYS A 10 -8.98 5.70 18.29
CA LYS A 10 -9.35 5.70 19.72
C LYS A 10 -9.18 4.30 20.30
N SER A 11 -8.27 4.17 21.28
CA SER A 11 -8.09 2.95 22.08
C SER A 11 -9.41 2.48 22.68
N LYS A 12 -9.71 1.18 22.51
CA LYS A 12 -10.88 0.51 23.07
C LYS A 12 -10.76 0.38 24.59
N GLU A 13 -11.73 0.90 25.33
CA GLU A 13 -12.10 0.37 26.64
C GLU A 13 -13.08 -0.82 26.48
N PRO A 14 -12.98 -1.86 27.32
CA PRO A 14 -13.86 -3.03 27.20
C PRO A 14 -15.21 -2.77 27.84
N SER A 15 -16.28 -2.88 27.07
CA SER A 15 -17.65 -2.94 27.60
C SER A 15 -18.38 -4.19 27.13
N ASN A 16 -19.04 -4.85 28.09
CA ASN A 16 -19.76 -6.11 28.05
C ASN A 16 -20.91 -6.18 27.03
N GLU A 17 -21.17 -7.41 26.65
CA GLU A 17 -22.12 -7.96 25.69
C GLU A 17 -23.59 -7.52 25.84
N ILE A 18 -24.22 -7.29 24.68
CA ILE A 18 -25.61 -7.77 24.40
C ILE A 18 -25.64 -8.09 22.89
N THR A 19 -25.97 -9.35 22.56
CA THR A 19 -26.16 -9.88 21.21
C THR A 19 -27.43 -9.32 20.58
N GLU A 20 -27.38 -8.21 19.91
CA GLU A 20 -28.38 -7.82 18.91
C GLU A 20 -27.73 -7.95 17.51
N SER A 21 -28.47 -8.60 16.60
CA SER A 21 -28.07 -8.72 15.19
C SER A 21 -27.95 -7.32 14.59
N LYS A 22 -26.70 -6.82 14.55
CA LYS A 22 -26.40 -5.50 13.94
C LYS A 22 -26.72 -5.55 12.45
N PRO A 23 -27.43 -4.56 11.90
CA PRO A 23 -27.61 -4.46 10.46
C PRO A 23 -26.24 -4.48 9.77
N ILE A 24 -26.12 -5.22 8.67
CA ILE A 24 -24.90 -5.26 7.85
C ILE A 24 -24.70 -3.86 7.29
N VAL A 25 -23.89 -3.06 7.95
CA VAL A 25 -23.50 -1.74 7.47
C VAL A 25 -22.57 -1.97 6.30
N LYS A 26 -23.04 -1.69 5.09
CA LYS A 26 -22.20 -1.74 3.89
C LYS A 26 -21.14 -0.63 4.02
N LEU A 27 -19.89 -1.03 4.21
CA LEU A 27 -18.77 -0.10 4.28
C LEU A 27 -18.61 0.65 2.95
N SER A 28 -18.14 1.90 3.02
CA SER A 28 -17.67 2.62 1.84
C SER A 28 -16.47 1.89 1.21
N ILE A 29 -16.13 2.22 -0.04
CA ILE A 29 -15.04 1.55 -0.76
C ILE A 29 -13.70 1.74 -0.03
N ASP A 30 -13.43 2.93 0.44
CA ASP A 30 -12.24 3.32 1.21
C ASP A 30 -12.19 2.62 2.58
N ASP A 31 -13.29 2.64 3.33
CA ASP A 31 -13.39 1.97 4.63
C ASP A 31 -13.20 0.45 4.51
N ALA A 32 -13.78 -0.16 3.49
CA ALA A 32 -13.62 -1.59 3.21
C ALA A 32 -12.16 -1.95 2.91
N PHE A 33 -11.48 -1.14 2.07
CA PHE A 33 -10.07 -1.32 1.79
C PHE A 33 -9.24 -1.27 3.06
N VAL A 34 -9.37 -0.19 3.85
CA VAL A 34 -8.56 0.04 5.05
C VAL A 34 -8.75 -1.10 6.05
N HIS A 35 -10.01 -1.52 6.27
CA HIS A 35 -10.31 -2.66 7.15
C HIS A 35 -9.59 -3.93 6.68
N ASN A 36 -9.71 -4.28 5.39
CA ASN A 36 -9.12 -5.49 4.82
C ASN A 36 -7.58 -5.41 4.78
N PHE A 37 -7.01 -4.24 4.46
CA PHE A 37 -5.58 -4.02 4.42
C PHE A 37 -4.92 -4.17 5.80
N ILE A 38 -5.49 -3.52 6.83
CA ILE A 38 -4.98 -3.61 8.20
C ILE A 38 -5.14 -5.02 8.76
N SER A 39 -6.26 -5.70 8.48
CA SER A 39 -6.49 -7.08 8.94
C SER A 39 -5.47 -8.08 8.40
N LYS A 40 -4.83 -7.77 7.28
CA LYS A 40 -3.75 -8.55 6.65
C LYS A 40 -2.34 -8.10 7.07
N GLY A 41 -2.23 -7.22 8.08
CA GLY A 41 -0.95 -6.73 8.61
C GLY A 41 -0.41 -5.48 7.93
N GLY A 42 -1.17 -4.84 7.04
CA GLY A 42 -0.77 -3.59 6.38
C GLY A 42 -0.68 -2.41 7.34
N LYS A 43 0.31 -1.55 7.17
CA LYS A 43 0.54 -0.34 7.95
C LYS A 43 0.02 0.87 7.18
N PHE A 44 -1.07 1.45 7.66
CA PHE A 44 -1.83 2.48 6.95
C PHE A 44 -1.62 3.87 7.55
N LEU A 45 -1.29 4.86 6.72
CA LEU A 45 -1.13 6.26 7.10
C LEU A 45 -1.91 7.15 6.12
N TYR A 46 -2.94 7.82 6.65
CA TYR A 46 -3.76 8.76 5.88
C TYR A 46 -3.18 10.16 5.96
N CYS A 47 -3.12 10.86 4.83
CA CYS A 47 -2.51 12.17 4.69
C CYS A 47 -3.45 13.10 3.92
N ILE A 48 -3.64 14.31 4.42
CA ILE A 48 -4.45 15.35 3.75
C ILE A 48 -3.59 16.37 3.00
N SER A 49 -2.27 16.24 3.09
CA SER A 49 -1.33 17.15 2.45
C SER A 49 0.01 16.48 2.14
N GLU A 50 0.74 17.05 1.16
CA GLU A 50 2.13 16.64 0.87
C GLU A 50 3.05 16.78 2.09
N LYS A 51 2.81 17.75 2.95
CA LYS A 51 3.59 17.94 4.17
C LYS A 51 3.45 16.75 5.12
N GLU A 52 2.25 16.20 5.23
CA GLU A 52 2.00 15.00 6.05
C GLU A 52 2.65 13.76 5.42
N ILE A 53 2.63 13.62 4.08
CA ILE A 53 3.38 12.57 3.38
C ILE A 53 4.87 12.63 3.74
N ILE A 54 5.48 13.81 3.69
CA ILE A 54 6.90 14.00 4.01
C ILE A 54 7.18 13.66 5.48
N ASN A 55 6.34 14.12 6.40
CA ASN A 55 6.51 13.84 7.83
C ASN A 55 6.40 12.34 8.13
N ASN A 56 5.36 11.67 7.60
CA ASN A 56 5.14 10.24 7.78
C ASN A 56 6.26 9.43 7.13
N LEU A 57 6.75 9.82 5.95
CA LEU A 57 7.88 9.19 5.28
C LEU A 57 9.15 9.26 6.15
N ASN A 58 9.45 10.43 6.71
CA ASN A 58 10.58 10.60 7.63
C ASN A 58 10.44 9.74 8.89
N GLN A 59 9.24 9.66 9.45
CA GLN A 59 8.96 8.82 10.62
C GLN A 59 9.19 7.34 10.30
N ILE A 60 8.63 6.82 9.20
CA ILE A 60 8.83 5.43 8.76
C ILE A 60 10.32 5.11 8.61
N ILE A 61 11.07 6.00 7.95
CA ILE A 61 12.49 5.81 7.68
C ILE A 61 13.29 5.80 8.99
N SER A 62 12.99 6.71 9.91
CA SER A 62 13.63 6.81 11.22
C SER A 62 13.34 5.59 12.11
N GLU A 63 12.07 5.16 12.19
CA GLU A 63 11.64 4.01 13.00
C GLU A 63 12.29 2.69 12.55
N ASN A 64 12.54 2.55 11.24
CA ASN A 64 13.14 1.34 10.68
C ASN A 64 14.66 1.46 10.50
N ASN A 65 15.29 2.59 10.86
CA ASN A 65 16.71 2.87 10.68
C ASN A 65 17.18 2.70 9.22
N TRP A 66 16.36 3.12 8.25
CA TRP A 66 16.71 3.04 6.83
C TRP A 66 17.52 4.26 6.40
N GLU A 67 18.75 4.04 5.94
CA GLU A 67 19.65 5.12 5.50
C GLU A 67 19.45 5.48 4.02
N VAL A 68 19.11 4.51 3.19
CA VAL A 68 18.99 4.64 1.74
C VAL A 68 17.73 3.95 1.25
N ILE A 69 16.96 4.63 0.41
CA ILE A 69 15.70 4.13 -0.17
C ILE A 69 15.91 3.89 -1.67
N THR A 70 15.43 2.76 -2.19
CA THR A 70 15.32 2.54 -3.64
C THR A 70 14.06 3.21 -4.15
N CYS A 71 14.18 4.12 -5.10
CA CYS A 71 13.05 4.78 -5.75
C CYS A 71 13.44 5.29 -7.14
N TYR A 72 12.70 4.92 -8.16
CA TYR A 72 12.89 5.44 -9.53
C TYR A 72 11.67 6.19 -10.08
N ASP A 73 10.59 6.30 -9.32
CA ASP A 73 9.45 7.16 -9.65
C ASP A 73 9.83 8.64 -9.47
N LYS A 74 9.78 9.41 -10.57
CA LYS A 74 10.19 10.82 -10.58
C LYS A 74 9.38 11.70 -9.64
N GLN A 75 8.09 11.40 -9.43
CA GLN A 75 7.23 12.17 -8.53
C GLN A 75 7.61 11.89 -7.07
N LEU A 76 7.84 10.63 -6.72
CA LEU A 76 8.19 10.21 -5.37
C LEU A 76 9.61 10.64 -4.97
N ILE A 77 10.54 10.72 -5.92
CA ILE A 77 11.88 11.26 -5.70
C ILE A 77 11.81 12.70 -5.17
N ASN A 78 10.81 13.49 -5.57
CA ASN A 78 10.65 14.84 -5.04
C ASN A 78 10.32 14.84 -3.53
N PHE A 79 9.53 13.85 -3.04
CA PHE A 79 9.29 13.69 -1.60
C PHE A 79 10.58 13.33 -0.86
N LEU A 80 11.38 12.39 -1.40
CA LEU A 80 12.68 12.01 -0.82
C LEU A 80 13.65 13.18 -0.75
N LYS A 81 13.72 14.01 -1.80
CA LYS A 81 14.54 15.24 -1.82
C LYS A 81 14.07 16.25 -0.77
N LYS A 82 12.76 16.50 -0.65
CA LYS A 82 12.18 17.38 0.37
C LYS A 82 12.43 16.86 1.80
N SER A 83 12.54 15.55 1.95
CA SER A 83 12.81 14.86 3.22
C SER A 83 14.30 14.74 3.57
N ASN A 84 15.21 15.20 2.69
CA ASN A 84 16.66 15.02 2.85
C ASN A 84 17.11 13.54 2.95
N VAL A 85 16.33 12.63 2.41
CA VAL A 85 16.58 11.19 2.45
C VAL A 85 17.46 10.77 1.28
N LYS A 86 18.50 9.99 1.56
CA LYS A 86 19.34 9.40 0.51
C LYS A 86 18.55 8.35 -0.27
N PHE A 87 18.65 8.40 -1.58
CA PHE A 87 17.99 7.43 -2.45
C PHE A 87 18.89 6.96 -3.58
N GLN A 88 18.55 5.81 -4.14
CA GLN A 88 19.19 5.24 -5.33
C GLN A 88 18.13 4.84 -6.36
N LEU A 89 18.52 4.87 -7.64
CA LEU A 89 17.63 4.52 -8.76
C LEU A 89 17.66 3.03 -9.09
N GLU A 90 18.81 2.39 -8.82
CA GLU A 90 18.98 0.96 -9.07
C GLU A 90 18.34 0.13 -7.97
N VAL A 91 17.69 -0.97 -8.38
CA VAL A 91 17.06 -1.89 -7.43
C VAL A 91 18.12 -2.60 -6.59
N ASP A 92 18.00 -2.46 -5.28
CA ASP A 92 18.76 -3.22 -4.30
C ASP A 92 17.76 -4.02 -3.44
N TYR A 93 17.87 -5.34 -3.48
CA TYR A 93 16.97 -6.24 -2.77
C TYR A 93 17.07 -6.15 -1.23
N LYS A 94 18.08 -5.46 -0.71
CA LYS A 94 18.30 -5.21 0.72
C LYS A 94 17.77 -3.86 1.18
N LYS A 95 17.47 -2.94 0.27
CA LYS A 95 17.01 -1.58 0.59
C LYS A 95 15.50 -1.51 0.45
N PRO A 96 14.79 -0.74 1.31
CA PRO A 96 13.36 -0.55 1.16
C PRO A 96 13.03 0.09 -0.18
N PHE A 97 11.90 -0.29 -0.75
CA PHE A 97 11.44 0.20 -2.06
C PHE A 97 10.27 1.17 -1.89
N PHE A 98 10.46 2.41 -2.32
CA PHE A 98 9.41 3.42 -2.34
C PHE A 98 8.84 3.56 -3.74
N THR A 99 7.55 3.29 -3.90
CA THR A 99 6.88 3.22 -5.20
C THR A 99 5.43 3.70 -5.10
N SER A 100 4.83 4.05 -6.24
CA SER A 100 3.38 4.20 -6.40
C SER A 100 2.72 2.85 -6.67
N CYS A 101 1.39 2.84 -6.84
CA CYS A 101 0.64 1.66 -7.26
C CYS A 101 -0.35 2.01 -8.37
N GLU A 102 -0.95 1.00 -9.00
CA GLU A 102 -2.05 1.21 -9.94
C GLU A 102 -3.37 1.44 -9.21
N HIS A 103 -3.79 0.48 -8.39
CA HIS A 103 -5.08 0.50 -7.70
C HIS A 103 -5.00 -0.12 -6.31
N LEU A 104 -5.92 0.31 -5.45
CA LEU A 104 -6.22 -0.22 -4.12
C LEU A 104 -7.55 -1.00 -4.22
N ILE A 105 -7.51 -2.32 -4.01
CA ILE A 105 -8.66 -3.21 -4.20
C ILE A 105 -9.45 -3.36 -2.91
N SER A 106 -10.65 -2.79 -2.86
CA SER A 106 -11.42 -2.67 -1.61
C SER A 106 -11.98 -3.98 -1.09
N ASP A 107 -12.44 -4.88 -1.97
CA ASP A 107 -13.07 -6.14 -1.57
C ASP A 107 -12.14 -7.04 -0.74
N ASN A 108 -10.83 -6.92 -0.93
CA ASN A 108 -9.86 -7.78 -0.27
C ASN A 108 -8.63 -7.07 0.31
N GLY A 109 -8.50 -5.76 0.16
CA GLY A 109 -7.36 -4.99 0.66
C GLY A 109 -6.05 -5.24 -0.09
N ASP A 110 -6.09 -5.76 -1.32
CA ASP A 110 -4.90 -5.97 -2.13
C ASP A 110 -4.42 -4.67 -2.79
N ILE A 111 -3.11 -4.57 -3.04
CA ILE A 111 -2.51 -3.46 -3.80
C ILE A 111 -2.02 -3.97 -5.14
N LEU A 112 -2.49 -3.35 -6.22
CA LEU A 112 -2.20 -3.73 -7.59
C LEU A 112 -1.07 -2.88 -8.18
N PHE A 113 -0.10 -3.56 -8.79
CA PHE A 113 1.06 -2.97 -9.47
C PHE A 113 1.14 -3.44 -10.92
N SER A 114 1.90 -2.71 -11.73
CA SER A 114 2.22 -3.09 -13.11
C SER A 114 3.70 -2.80 -13.43
N SER A 115 4.08 -2.97 -14.69
CA SER A 115 5.41 -2.55 -15.16
C SER A 115 5.67 -1.05 -15.02
N ASN A 116 4.65 -0.21 -14.83
CA ASN A 116 4.83 1.21 -14.55
C ASN A 116 5.58 1.43 -13.23
N GLN A 117 5.30 0.60 -12.21
CA GLN A 117 5.93 0.67 -10.90
C GLN A 117 7.07 -0.33 -10.74
N LEU A 118 6.98 -1.49 -11.37
CA LEU A 118 7.91 -2.61 -11.16
C LEU A 118 8.96 -2.73 -12.25
N SER A 119 8.81 -2.00 -13.38
CA SER A 119 9.63 -2.19 -14.57
C SER A 119 9.61 -3.67 -15.01
N THR A 120 10.76 -4.31 -15.12
CA THR A 120 10.91 -5.72 -15.46
C THR A 120 10.97 -6.66 -14.24
N HIS A 121 10.97 -6.10 -13.03
CA HIS A 121 11.12 -6.88 -11.81
C HIS A 121 9.82 -7.56 -11.39
N LYS A 122 9.91 -8.78 -10.88
CA LYS A 122 8.79 -9.45 -10.21
C LYS A 122 8.71 -8.98 -8.75
N ILE A 123 7.51 -8.81 -8.20
CA ILE A 123 7.33 -8.42 -6.78
C ILE A 123 8.08 -9.37 -5.85
N ALA A 124 7.99 -10.68 -6.08
CA ALA A 124 8.65 -11.69 -5.26
C ALA A 124 10.18 -11.56 -5.21
N SER A 125 10.79 -10.99 -6.25
CA SER A 125 12.25 -10.77 -6.31
C SER A 125 12.70 -9.41 -5.79
N LEU A 126 11.78 -8.53 -5.41
CA LEU A 126 12.10 -7.26 -4.77
C LEU A 126 12.26 -7.43 -3.26
N THR A 127 12.80 -6.39 -2.61
CA THR A 127 12.93 -6.32 -1.15
C THR A 127 11.63 -6.65 -0.42
N ASP A 128 11.72 -7.10 0.81
CA ASP A 128 10.55 -7.36 1.66
C ASP A 128 9.92 -6.08 2.21
N ASN A 129 10.62 -4.95 2.20
CA ASN A 129 10.17 -3.69 2.78
C ASN A 129 9.70 -2.73 1.70
N PHE A 130 8.39 -2.45 1.68
CA PHE A 130 7.77 -1.51 0.75
C PHE A 130 7.21 -0.30 1.47
N ILE A 131 7.40 0.89 0.88
CA ILE A 131 6.61 2.07 1.13
C ILE A 131 5.82 2.34 -0.15
N VAL A 132 4.50 2.40 -0.05
CA VAL A 132 3.63 2.64 -1.21
C VAL A 132 2.93 3.98 -1.02
N PHE A 133 3.05 4.84 -2.01
CA PHE A 133 2.26 6.06 -2.12
C PHE A 133 1.04 5.79 -3.01
N ALA A 134 -0.13 6.18 -2.54
CA ALA A 134 -1.37 6.13 -3.29
C ALA A 134 -2.23 7.36 -3.02
N LYS A 135 -3.25 7.52 -3.83
CA LYS A 135 -4.28 8.56 -3.72
C LYS A 135 -5.65 7.94 -3.52
N THR A 136 -6.56 8.67 -2.89
CA THR A 136 -7.95 8.22 -2.69
C THR A 136 -8.68 7.92 -3.98
N SER A 137 -8.34 8.60 -5.09
CA SER A 137 -8.87 8.33 -6.44
C SER A 137 -8.46 6.97 -7.03
N GLN A 138 -7.51 6.24 -6.41
CA GLN A 138 -7.06 4.92 -6.89
C GLN A 138 -7.84 3.74 -6.30
N PHE A 139 -8.81 4.00 -5.41
CA PHE A 139 -9.68 2.93 -4.93
C PHE A 139 -10.56 2.38 -6.03
N VAL A 140 -10.62 1.05 -6.09
CA VAL A 140 -11.56 0.30 -6.94
C VAL A 140 -12.19 -0.80 -6.11
N ARG A 141 -13.40 -1.22 -6.49
CA ARG A 141 -14.13 -2.23 -5.73
C ARG A 141 -13.41 -3.58 -5.74
N ASN A 142 -13.09 -4.06 -6.93
CA ASN A 142 -12.55 -5.40 -7.14
C ASN A 142 -11.42 -5.42 -8.19
N THR A 143 -10.74 -6.54 -8.27
CA THR A 143 -9.62 -6.74 -9.22
C THR A 143 -10.04 -6.54 -10.68
N GLY A 144 -11.27 -6.90 -11.07
CA GLY A 144 -11.77 -6.71 -12.43
C GLY A 144 -11.84 -5.24 -12.82
N GLU A 145 -12.36 -4.37 -11.93
CA GLU A 145 -12.35 -2.91 -12.12
C GLU A 145 -10.92 -2.38 -12.24
N GLY A 146 -10.00 -2.82 -11.36
CA GLY A 146 -8.60 -2.42 -11.41
C GLY A 146 -7.92 -2.80 -12.73
N LEU A 147 -8.09 -4.03 -13.20
CA LEU A 147 -7.54 -4.48 -14.47
C LEU A 147 -8.14 -3.71 -15.66
N THR A 148 -9.43 -3.38 -15.60
CA THR A 148 -10.09 -2.54 -16.60
C THR A 148 -9.52 -1.14 -16.59
N GLY A 149 -9.35 -0.53 -15.40
CA GLY A 149 -8.75 0.78 -15.23
C GLY A 149 -7.34 0.87 -15.82
N ILE A 150 -6.48 -0.13 -15.57
CA ILE A 150 -5.14 -0.20 -16.17
C ILE A 150 -5.19 -0.19 -17.69
N LYS A 151 -6.12 -0.95 -18.29
CA LYS A 151 -6.27 -1.03 -19.76
C LYS A 151 -6.80 0.26 -20.36
N THR A 152 -7.77 0.90 -19.71
CA THR A 152 -8.44 2.10 -20.25
C THR A 152 -7.64 3.37 -20.05
N ASN A 153 -6.83 3.46 -18.99
CA ASN A 153 -6.05 4.65 -18.62
C ASN A 153 -4.64 4.67 -19.22
N CYS A 154 -4.34 3.79 -20.18
CA CYS A 154 -3.03 3.74 -20.84
C CYS A 154 -2.73 5.00 -21.64
N LYS A 155 -1.99 5.95 -21.01
CA LYS A 155 -1.59 7.22 -21.66
C LYS A 155 -0.54 7.04 -22.77
N SER A 156 0.21 5.94 -22.75
CA SER A 156 1.33 5.68 -23.67
C SER A 156 0.98 4.85 -24.91
N GLY A 157 -0.27 4.46 -25.09
CA GLY A 157 -0.72 3.59 -26.19
C GLY A 157 -0.32 2.12 -26.04
N SER A 158 0.49 1.76 -25.05
CA SER A 158 0.83 0.37 -24.72
C SER A 158 0.29 -0.01 -23.34
N ILE A 159 -0.40 -1.14 -23.27
CA ILE A 159 -0.92 -1.66 -22.00
C ILE A 159 0.25 -2.08 -21.13
N PRO A 160 0.31 -1.63 -19.86
CA PRO A 160 1.34 -2.08 -18.93
C PRO A 160 1.33 -3.59 -18.79
N THR A 161 2.52 -4.16 -18.68
CA THR A 161 2.73 -5.61 -18.46
C THR A 161 3.04 -5.90 -17.00
N ASN A 162 3.38 -7.14 -16.67
CA ASN A 162 3.82 -7.54 -15.33
C ASN A 162 2.83 -7.10 -14.23
N ILE A 163 1.51 -7.28 -14.48
CA ILE A 163 0.49 -6.93 -13.50
C ILE A 163 0.54 -7.94 -12.36
N SER A 164 0.72 -7.44 -11.15
CA SER A 164 0.89 -8.25 -9.95
C SER A 164 0.24 -7.58 -8.74
N ALA A 165 -0.16 -8.37 -7.74
CA ALA A 165 -0.75 -7.86 -6.50
C ALA A 165 0.06 -8.30 -5.28
N VAL A 166 0.18 -7.40 -4.30
CA VAL A 166 0.55 -7.74 -2.92
C VAL A 166 -0.74 -8.01 -2.15
N LYS A 167 -0.82 -9.18 -1.50
CA LYS A 167 -2.05 -9.69 -0.87
C LYS A 167 -1.91 -9.91 0.63
N LYS A 168 -0.69 -9.97 1.15
CA LYS A 168 -0.37 -10.16 2.57
C LYS A 168 0.72 -9.17 2.97
N TYR A 169 0.63 -8.64 4.18
CA TYR A 169 1.47 -7.55 4.66
C TYR A 169 2.23 -7.90 5.95
N ASN A 170 2.14 -9.16 6.37
CA ASN A 170 2.95 -9.74 7.45
C ASN A 170 3.80 -10.88 6.90
N ILE A 171 5.12 -10.76 7.04
CA ILE A 171 6.09 -11.74 6.54
C ILE A 171 6.26 -12.90 7.53
N GLU A 172 6.05 -12.66 8.83
CA GLU A 172 6.30 -13.65 9.90
C GLU A 172 5.33 -14.82 9.89
N GLU A 173 4.09 -14.62 9.43
CA GLU A 173 3.06 -15.68 9.39
C GLU A 173 3.22 -16.67 8.23
N ASP A 174 4.07 -16.39 7.25
CA ASP A 174 4.21 -17.23 6.04
C ASP A 174 5.32 -18.31 6.15
N ASN A 175 6.12 -18.30 7.22
CA ASN A 175 7.22 -19.23 7.40
C ASN A 175 6.80 -20.70 7.70
N ASP A 176 5.54 -20.94 8.05
CA ASP A 176 5.06 -22.28 8.43
C ASP A 176 4.49 -23.11 7.26
N ASN A 177 4.36 -22.55 6.06
CA ASN A 177 3.83 -23.30 4.91
C ASN A 177 4.91 -23.58 3.85
N PHE A 178 5.60 -24.69 4.01
CA PHE A 178 6.55 -25.23 3.04
C PHE A 178 6.00 -25.35 1.59
N LEU A 179 4.69 -25.41 1.40
CA LEU A 179 4.04 -25.50 0.10
C LEU A 179 3.94 -24.16 -0.66
N ASN A 180 4.24 -23.04 -0.02
CA ASN A 180 4.21 -21.69 -0.63
C ASN A 180 5.56 -21.21 -1.15
N TYR A 181 6.56 -22.09 -1.18
CA TYR A 181 7.90 -21.77 -1.71
C TYR A 181 7.81 -21.42 -3.20
N GLY A 182 7.86 -20.12 -3.51
CA GLY A 182 8.03 -19.62 -4.88
C GLY A 182 7.01 -18.57 -5.37
N ASN A 183 5.89 -18.35 -4.69
CA ASN A 183 4.86 -17.37 -5.10
C ASN A 183 4.46 -16.39 -3.99
N ASN A 184 5.31 -16.21 -2.97
CA ASN A 184 4.97 -15.34 -1.87
C ASN A 184 5.22 -13.87 -2.22
N ASN A 185 4.15 -13.15 -2.56
CA ASN A 185 4.16 -11.69 -2.73
C ASN A 185 3.88 -10.95 -1.41
N SER A 186 4.14 -11.58 -0.25
CA SER A 186 4.01 -10.91 1.04
C SER A 186 5.09 -9.85 1.20
N LYS A 187 4.72 -8.68 1.73
CA LYS A 187 5.62 -7.55 1.95
C LYS A 187 5.31 -6.87 3.28
N ASN A 188 6.34 -6.49 4.03
CA ASN A 188 6.22 -5.51 5.10
C ASN A 188 5.94 -4.15 4.46
N LEU A 189 4.68 -3.70 4.48
CA LEU A 189 4.24 -2.59 3.64
C LEU A 189 3.61 -1.47 4.45
N TYR A 190 4.14 -0.27 4.25
CA TYR A 190 3.57 1.01 4.68
C TYR A 190 2.84 1.65 3.50
N LEU A 191 1.56 1.97 3.67
CA LEU A 191 0.76 2.70 2.69
C LEU A 191 0.56 4.15 3.13
N LEU A 192 1.12 5.08 2.36
CA LEU A 192 0.89 6.52 2.48
C LEU A 192 -0.23 6.90 1.53
N LEU A 193 -1.42 7.15 2.05
CA LEU A 193 -2.60 7.50 1.26
C LEU A 193 -2.85 9.01 1.32
N LEU A 194 -2.77 9.69 0.19
CA LEU A 194 -3.09 11.11 0.05
C LEU A 194 -4.55 11.29 -0.35
N GLU A 195 -5.27 12.15 0.38
CA GLU A 195 -6.60 12.61 -0.01
C GLU A 195 -6.49 13.55 -1.22
N ASP A 196 -7.15 13.19 -2.34
CA ASP A 196 -7.14 13.96 -3.59
C ASP A 196 -8.54 14.13 -4.21
N LEU A 197 -9.60 13.86 -3.44
CA LEU A 197 -11.02 14.00 -3.81
C LEU A 197 -11.65 15.23 -3.15
#